data_f87487a2541ad16c55f77492fd136245
#
_entry.id   f87487a2541ad16c55f77492fd136245
#
_cell.length_a   1.000
_cell.length_b   1.000
_cell.length_c   1.000
_cell.angle_alpha   90.00
_cell.angle_beta   90.00
_cell.angle_gamma   90.00
#
_symmetry.space_group_name_H-M   'P 1'
#
loop_
_entity.id
_entity.type
_entity.pdbx_description
1 polymer ?
#
loop_
_entity_poly.entity_id
_entity_poly.type
_entity_poly.pdbx_seq_one_letter_code
_entity_poly.pdbx_strand_id
1 'polypeptide(L)'
;MSAPLVIITRPHEAGAPLAAALRTAGFAPFEWPLLALEPEPEALDRLPATLPGADWLVVVSPSAARLIAPALARLPAGLRLAAVGRATAQVLEQASGRPVLHPATGNDSEALLALPDWGALDGRTVVIAKGHGGRPWLAENLARRGARVVPLALYRRRKLTPDPSALQAALAVHPQAAVLVTSTEIAEAWRQAAGDALWPSLQSIMHIAPHPRIAERLTALGVMRVKTTGAGDDAVIDALTDWFLRHD
;
A
#
# COMPACT_ATOMS: atom_id res chain seq x y z
N MET A 1 -32.23 2.33 7.87
CA MET A 1 -31.48 1.50 6.88
C MET A 1 -30.16 1.07 7.51
N SER A 2 -29.62 -0.11 7.18
CA SER A 2 -28.31 -0.54 7.68
C SER A 2 -27.22 0.32 7.01
N ALA A 3 -26.14 0.64 7.74
CA ALA A 3 -25.00 1.34 7.18
C ALA A 3 -24.42 0.58 5.97
N PRO A 4 -23.98 1.27 4.88
CA PRO A 4 -23.40 0.60 3.74
C PRO A 4 -22.12 -0.17 4.10
N LEU A 5 -21.97 -1.40 3.57
CA LEU A 5 -20.82 -2.26 3.81
C LEU A 5 -19.62 -1.80 2.98
N VAL A 6 -18.46 -1.68 3.60
CA VAL A 6 -17.20 -1.42 2.89
C VAL A 6 -16.23 -2.56 3.14
N ILE A 7 -16.00 -3.39 2.13
CA ILE A 7 -15.09 -4.53 2.19
C ILE A 7 -13.66 -4.03 1.98
N ILE A 8 -12.79 -4.29 2.96
CA ILE A 8 -11.39 -3.88 2.96
C ILE A 8 -10.52 -5.11 2.67
N THR A 9 -9.91 -5.17 1.49
CA THR A 9 -9.16 -6.34 1.01
C THR A 9 -7.65 -6.24 1.22
N ARG A 10 -7.14 -5.07 1.64
CA ARG A 10 -5.72 -4.85 1.89
C ARG A 10 -5.27 -5.51 3.22
N PRO A 11 -3.95 -5.72 3.43
CA PRO A 11 -3.43 -6.27 4.67
C PRO A 11 -3.95 -5.55 5.92
N HIS A 12 -4.15 -6.29 7.01
CA HIS A 12 -4.78 -5.79 8.24
C HIS A 12 -4.11 -4.52 8.78
N GLU A 13 -2.78 -4.45 8.80
CA GLU A 13 -2.01 -3.31 9.31
C GLU A 13 -2.30 -2.00 8.54
N ALA A 14 -2.69 -2.14 7.28
CA ALA A 14 -3.14 -1.01 6.47
C ALA A 14 -4.68 -0.87 6.49
N GLY A 15 -5.42 -1.94 6.72
CA GLY A 15 -6.88 -2.00 6.76
C GLY A 15 -7.47 -1.38 8.01
N ALA A 16 -6.91 -1.67 9.18
CA ALA A 16 -7.45 -1.26 10.47
C ALA A 16 -7.61 0.26 10.67
N PRO A 17 -6.64 1.12 10.27
CA PRO A 17 -6.84 2.57 10.33
C PRO A 17 -8.00 3.05 9.45
N LEU A 18 -8.11 2.52 8.22
CA LEU A 18 -9.23 2.84 7.34
C LEU A 18 -10.56 2.36 7.92
N ALA A 19 -10.61 1.17 8.50
CA ALA A 19 -11.82 0.64 9.13
C ALA A 19 -12.31 1.56 10.26
N ALA A 20 -11.40 2.13 11.05
CA ALA A 20 -11.74 3.11 12.08
C ALA A 20 -12.31 4.39 11.46
N ALA A 21 -11.68 4.94 10.43
CA ALA A 21 -12.13 6.14 9.73
C ALA A 21 -13.50 5.93 9.04
N LEU A 22 -13.71 4.77 8.41
CA LEU A 22 -15.01 4.42 7.80
C LEU A 22 -16.15 4.34 8.82
N ARG A 23 -15.89 3.78 10.02
CA ARG A 23 -16.91 3.79 11.11
C ARG A 23 -17.29 5.21 11.50
N THR A 24 -16.31 6.10 11.62
CA THR A 24 -16.55 7.52 11.92
C THR A 24 -17.36 8.21 10.82
N ALA A 25 -17.16 7.80 9.56
CA ALA A 25 -17.91 8.32 8.41
C ALA A 25 -19.30 7.64 8.21
N GLY A 26 -19.73 6.76 9.11
CA GLY A 26 -21.06 6.14 9.08
C GLY A 26 -21.16 4.86 8.22
N PHE A 27 -20.05 4.27 7.80
CA PHE A 27 -20.01 3.01 7.08
C PHE A 27 -19.85 1.80 8.01
N ALA A 28 -20.20 0.61 7.50
CA ALA A 28 -19.92 -0.68 8.13
C ALA A 28 -18.66 -1.32 7.49
N PRO A 29 -17.45 -1.12 8.04
CA PRO A 29 -16.25 -1.73 7.48
C PRO A 29 -16.21 -3.23 7.78
N PHE A 30 -15.89 -4.01 6.77
CA PHE A 30 -15.67 -5.44 6.85
C PHE A 30 -14.24 -5.76 6.38
N GLU A 31 -13.35 -6.06 7.32
CA GLU A 31 -11.98 -6.46 7.00
C GLU A 31 -11.96 -7.90 6.47
N TRP A 32 -11.57 -8.04 5.22
CA TRP A 32 -11.44 -9.32 4.53
C TRP A 32 -10.12 -9.36 3.75
N PRO A 33 -8.98 -9.35 4.47
CA PRO A 33 -7.67 -9.22 3.87
C PRO A 33 -7.35 -10.42 2.97
N LEU A 34 -6.86 -10.13 1.77
CA LEU A 34 -6.45 -11.12 0.77
C LEU A 34 -4.95 -11.34 0.71
N LEU A 35 -4.20 -10.47 1.39
CA LEU A 35 -2.75 -10.57 1.55
C LEU A 35 -2.40 -10.34 3.03
N ALA A 36 -1.44 -11.09 3.53
CA ALA A 36 -0.73 -10.80 4.76
C ALA A 36 0.70 -10.35 4.46
N LEU A 37 1.24 -9.51 5.33
CA LEU A 37 2.65 -9.14 5.31
C LEU A 37 3.37 -9.96 6.38
N GLU A 38 4.29 -10.80 5.96
CA GLU A 38 5.12 -11.62 6.86
C GLU A 38 6.48 -10.94 6.98
N PRO A 39 6.81 -10.35 8.16
CA PRO A 39 8.13 -9.75 8.39
C PRO A 39 9.26 -10.76 8.19
N GLU A 40 10.42 -10.26 7.75
CA GLU A 40 11.68 -11.02 7.66
C GLU A 40 12.59 -10.60 8.82
N PRO A 41 12.59 -11.32 9.95
CA PRO A 41 13.31 -10.93 11.17
C PRO A 41 14.79 -10.71 10.90
N GLU A 42 15.44 -11.60 10.17
CA GLU A 42 16.87 -11.48 9.85
C GLU A 42 17.21 -10.19 9.07
N ALA A 43 16.32 -9.73 8.19
CA ALA A 43 16.53 -8.49 7.45
C ALA A 43 16.31 -7.26 8.35
N LEU A 44 15.33 -7.34 9.25
CA LEU A 44 15.05 -6.30 10.24
C LEU A 44 16.21 -6.18 11.24
N ASP A 45 16.75 -7.30 11.72
CA ASP A 45 17.89 -7.34 12.64
C ASP A 45 19.18 -6.80 12.00
N ARG A 46 19.36 -6.98 10.68
CA ARG A 46 20.52 -6.43 9.95
C ARG A 46 20.41 -4.93 9.69
N LEU A 47 19.23 -4.36 9.67
CA LEU A 47 19.02 -2.95 9.31
C LEU A 47 19.86 -2.00 10.19
N PRO A 48 19.84 -2.06 11.54
CA PRO A 48 20.63 -1.17 12.38
C PRO A 48 22.14 -1.25 12.13
N ALA A 49 22.65 -2.44 11.78
CA ALA A 49 24.07 -2.62 11.45
C ALA A 49 24.44 -2.12 10.05
N THR A 50 23.47 -1.99 9.16
CA THR A 50 23.67 -1.53 7.76
C THR A 50 23.65 0.00 7.65
N LEU A 51 22.87 0.69 8.49
CA LEU A 51 22.66 2.13 8.39
C LEU A 51 23.90 3.01 8.68
N PRO A 52 24.82 2.69 9.59
CA PRO A 52 25.99 3.54 9.87
C PRO A 52 26.91 3.77 8.67
N GLY A 53 26.95 2.85 7.71
CA GLY A 53 27.73 2.96 6.47
C GLY A 53 26.94 3.47 5.26
N ALA A 54 25.70 3.91 5.46
CA ALA A 54 24.83 4.34 4.39
C ALA A 54 24.75 5.88 4.29
N ASP A 55 24.71 6.39 3.06
CA ASP A 55 24.42 7.80 2.76
C ASP A 55 22.91 8.03 2.63
N TRP A 56 22.18 7.03 2.12
CA TRP A 56 20.75 7.10 1.92
C TRP A 56 20.02 5.84 2.41
N LEU A 57 18.88 6.06 3.02
CA LEU A 57 17.85 5.03 3.24
C LEU A 57 16.63 5.36 2.38
N VAL A 58 16.38 4.54 1.38
CA VAL A 58 15.21 4.64 0.49
C VAL A 58 14.18 3.62 0.91
N VAL A 59 12.96 4.07 1.17
CA VAL A 59 11.85 3.19 1.58
C VAL A 59 10.76 3.20 0.53
N VAL A 60 10.39 2.03 0.03
CA VAL A 60 9.54 1.93 -1.16
C VAL A 60 8.05 1.69 -0.86
N SER A 61 7.66 1.57 0.40
CA SER A 61 6.25 1.37 0.77
C SER A 61 5.96 1.80 2.20
N PRO A 62 4.71 2.21 2.52
CA PRO A 62 4.29 2.49 3.90
C PRO A 62 4.46 1.29 4.83
N SER A 63 4.28 0.07 4.31
CA SER A 63 4.48 -1.16 5.09
C SER A 63 5.93 -1.36 5.50
N ALA A 64 6.89 -1.14 4.57
CA ALA A 64 8.30 -1.17 4.90
C ALA A 64 8.64 -0.08 5.95
N ALA A 65 8.10 1.14 5.78
CA ALA A 65 8.33 2.24 6.72
C ALA A 65 7.83 1.91 8.14
N ARG A 66 6.64 1.31 8.28
CA ARG A 66 6.11 0.88 9.59
C ARG A 66 6.97 -0.20 10.24
N LEU A 67 7.43 -1.19 9.45
CA LEU A 67 8.29 -2.26 9.98
C LEU A 67 9.62 -1.73 10.54
N ILE A 68 10.21 -0.71 9.91
CA ILE A 68 11.48 -0.15 10.36
C ILE A 68 11.31 1.02 11.35
N ALA A 69 10.09 1.49 11.60
CA ALA A 69 9.83 2.64 12.48
C ALA A 69 10.56 2.57 13.84
N PRO A 70 10.64 1.42 14.54
CA PRO A 70 11.40 1.32 15.79
C PRO A 70 12.90 1.62 15.64
N ALA A 71 13.49 1.32 14.47
CA ALA A 71 14.90 1.57 14.20
C ALA A 71 15.17 3.04 13.82
N LEU A 72 14.15 3.80 13.42
CA LEU A 72 14.30 5.19 12.95
C LEU A 72 14.56 6.20 14.07
N ALA A 73 14.34 5.84 15.32
CA ALA A 73 14.60 6.71 16.47
C ALA A 73 16.09 7.01 16.68
N ARG A 74 17.00 6.22 16.09
CA ARG A 74 18.46 6.30 16.30
C ARG A 74 19.21 6.23 14.97
N LEU A 75 18.88 7.14 14.04
CA LEU A 75 19.54 7.20 12.75
C LEU A 75 20.89 7.91 12.80
N PRO A 76 21.90 7.48 12.02
CA PRO A 76 23.14 8.23 11.84
C PRO A 76 22.86 9.67 11.37
N ALA A 77 23.61 10.65 11.90
CA ALA A 77 23.38 12.06 11.61
C ALA A 77 23.46 12.40 10.10
N GLY A 78 24.40 11.79 9.38
CA GLY A 78 24.62 11.99 7.94
C GLY A 78 23.68 11.22 7.02
N LEU A 79 22.88 10.28 7.54
CA LEU A 79 21.98 9.47 6.73
C LEU A 79 20.82 10.33 6.20
N ARG A 80 20.58 10.31 4.90
CA ARG A 80 19.44 10.96 4.25
C ARG A 80 18.30 9.96 4.03
N LEU A 81 17.06 10.43 4.16
CA LEU A 81 15.86 9.58 3.99
C LEU A 81 15.17 9.92 2.68
N ALA A 82 14.72 8.90 1.97
CA ALA A 82 13.90 9.07 0.77
C ALA A 82 12.76 8.05 0.71
N ALA A 83 11.65 8.43 0.10
CA ALA A 83 10.46 7.62 -0.08
C ALA A 83 9.92 7.74 -1.51
N VAL A 84 9.38 6.65 -2.05
CA VAL A 84 8.80 6.66 -3.41
C VAL A 84 7.52 7.48 -3.51
N GLY A 85 6.90 7.84 -2.39
CA GLY A 85 5.69 8.63 -2.38
C GLY A 85 5.31 9.15 -0.99
N ARG A 86 4.38 10.10 -0.98
CA ARG A 86 3.97 10.87 0.19
C ARG A 86 3.53 10.02 1.38
N ALA A 87 2.73 8.97 1.16
CA ALA A 87 2.25 8.12 2.25
C ALA A 87 3.39 7.38 2.98
N THR A 88 4.45 7.01 2.26
CA THR A 88 5.66 6.41 2.86
C THR A 88 6.47 7.47 3.60
N ALA A 89 6.62 8.66 3.00
CA ALA A 89 7.34 9.78 3.60
C ALA A 89 6.72 10.19 4.95
N GLN A 90 5.40 10.33 5.02
CA GLN A 90 4.70 10.68 6.26
C GLN A 90 4.99 9.69 7.41
N VAL A 91 4.99 8.37 7.13
CA VAL A 91 5.34 7.37 8.15
C VAL A 91 6.79 7.53 8.62
N LEU A 92 7.72 7.79 7.69
CA LEU A 92 9.14 7.98 8.02
C LEU A 92 9.37 9.27 8.82
N GLU A 93 8.74 10.38 8.42
CA GLU A 93 8.82 11.67 9.10
C GLU A 93 8.31 11.59 10.54
N GLN A 94 7.12 10.98 10.73
CA GLN A 94 6.56 10.76 12.06
C GLN A 94 7.45 9.91 12.96
N ALA A 95 8.08 8.84 12.40
CA ALA A 95 8.89 7.93 13.18
C ALA A 95 10.31 8.44 13.45
N SER A 96 10.88 9.24 12.54
CA SER A 96 12.27 9.70 12.63
C SER A 96 12.42 11.15 13.12
N GLY A 97 11.36 11.96 13.01
CA GLY A 97 11.42 13.42 13.22
C GLY A 97 12.29 14.15 12.19
N ARG A 98 12.62 13.53 11.05
CA ARG A 98 13.55 14.05 10.05
C ARG A 98 12.86 14.27 8.70
N PRO A 99 13.31 15.24 7.89
CA PRO A 99 12.78 15.45 6.56
C PRO A 99 13.07 14.24 5.65
N VAL A 100 12.10 13.91 4.79
CA VAL A 100 12.17 12.79 3.86
C VAL A 100 12.03 13.29 2.42
N LEU A 101 13.00 12.99 1.57
CA LEU A 101 12.93 13.30 0.15
C LEU A 101 11.85 12.42 -0.51
N HIS A 102 10.86 13.04 -1.13
CA HIS A 102 9.83 12.33 -1.88
C HIS A 102 9.28 13.19 -3.04
N PRO A 103 8.77 12.60 -4.12
CA PRO A 103 8.17 13.37 -5.20
C PRO A 103 6.89 14.08 -4.75
N ALA A 104 6.71 15.33 -5.17
CA ALA A 104 5.48 16.10 -4.93
C ALA A 104 4.30 15.50 -5.70
N THR A 105 4.57 14.97 -6.90
CA THR A 105 3.61 14.28 -7.76
C THR A 105 4.18 12.92 -8.20
N GLY A 106 3.32 11.92 -8.34
CA GLY A 106 3.74 10.54 -8.58
C GLY A 106 4.00 9.78 -7.27
N ASN A 107 3.99 8.45 -7.36
CA ASN A 107 4.20 7.54 -6.24
C ASN A 107 5.00 6.31 -6.71
N ASP A 108 6.04 6.55 -7.51
CA ASP A 108 6.86 5.50 -8.10
C ASP A 108 8.36 5.84 -8.05
N SER A 109 9.15 4.87 -8.44
CA SER A 109 10.61 4.98 -8.43
C SER A 109 11.12 5.98 -9.45
N GLU A 110 10.42 6.12 -10.56
CA GLU A 110 10.74 7.02 -11.66
C GLU A 110 10.64 8.48 -11.20
N ALA A 111 9.52 8.83 -10.58
CA ALA A 111 9.30 10.18 -10.02
C ALA A 111 10.32 10.49 -8.92
N LEU A 112 10.61 9.53 -8.04
CA LEU A 112 11.62 9.72 -6.99
C LEU A 112 13.02 9.99 -7.59
N LEU A 113 13.46 9.21 -8.57
CA LEU A 113 14.78 9.36 -9.19
C LEU A 113 14.91 10.59 -10.09
N ALA A 114 13.80 11.19 -10.52
CA ALA A 114 13.79 12.43 -11.29
C ALA A 114 14.09 13.68 -10.43
N LEU A 115 14.03 13.57 -9.11
CA LEU A 115 14.31 14.68 -8.22
C LEU A 115 15.79 15.12 -8.30
N PRO A 116 16.08 16.44 -8.30
CA PRO A 116 17.44 16.96 -8.38
C PRO A 116 18.24 16.76 -7.09
N ASP A 117 17.58 16.53 -5.98
CA ASP A 117 18.13 16.48 -4.63
C ASP A 117 19.08 15.32 -4.34
N TRP A 118 19.16 14.34 -5.24
CA TRP A 118 20.05 13.19 -5.09
C TRP A 118 21.53 13.59 -5.06
N GLY A 119 21.92 14.62 -5.83
CA GLY A 119 23.31 15.00 -6.01
C GLY A 119 24.11 13.89 -6.73
N ALA A 120 25.43 13.91 -6.56
CA ALA A 120 26.30 12.87 -7.06
C ALA A 120 26.17 11.61 -6.21
N LEU A 121 25.92 10.47 -6.85
CA LEU A 121 25.74 9.15 -6.21
C LEU A 121 26.99 8.25 -6.34
N ASP A 122 28.01 8.71 -7.06
CA ASP A 122 29.23 7.94 -7.24
C ASP A 122 29.89 7.63 -5.89
N GLY A 123 30.15 6.36 -5.64
CA GLY A 123 30.69 5.85 -4.37
C GLY A 123 29.75 5.94 -3.15
N ARG A 124 28.54 6.46 -3.29
CA ARG A 124 27.55 6.54 -2.20
C ARG A 124 26.89 5.19 -1.95
N THR A 125 26.62 4.89 -0.68
CA THR A 125 25.88 3.69 -0.29
C THR A 125 24.40 4.02 -0.09
N VAL A 126 23.54 3.33 -0.84
CA VAL A 126 22.09 3.47 -0.78
C VAL A 126 21.46 2.17 -0.31
N VAL A 127 20.85 2.20 0.86
CA VAL A 127 20.05 1.10 1.42
C VAL A 127 18.62 1.24 0.92
N ILE A 128 18.06 0.17 0.32
CA ILE A 128 16.67 0.15 -0.14
C ILE A 128 15.86 -0.81 0.75
N ALA A 129 15.00 -0.25 1.59
CA ALA A 129 14.06 -0.98 2.42
C ALA A 129 12.78 -1.29 1.63
N LYS A 130 12.49 -2.57 1.38
CA LYS A 130 11.40 -3.02 0.50
C LYS A 130 10.79 -4.34 0.96
N GLY A 131 9.69 -4.75 0.36
CA GLY A 131 9.21 -6.13 0.42
C GLY A 131 9.94 -7.03 -0.59
N HIS A 132 9.80 -8.34 -0.46
CA HIS A 132 10.27 -9.29 -1.46
C HIS A 132 9.62 -9.01 -2.83
N GLY A 133 10.36 -9.31 -3.90
CA GLY A 133 9.91 -9.07 -5.27
C GLY A 133 9.91 -7.59 -5.66
N GLY A 134 9.01 -7.23 -6.60
CA GLY A 134 8.94 -5.91 -7.20
C GLY A 134 9.98 -5.67 -8.29
N ARG A 135 9.83 -4.55 -9.01
CA ARG A 135 10.72 -4.20 -10.12
C ARG A 135 12.13 -3.89 -9.61
N PRO A 136 13.20 -4.39 -10.26
CA PRO A 136 14.58 -4.07 -9.89
C PRO A 136 14.99 -2.65 -10.33
N TRP A 137 14.14 -1.97 -11.07
CA TRP A 137 14.39 -0.70 -11.77
C TRP A 137 15.06 0.37 -10.91
N LEU A 138 14.58 0.57 -9.66
CA LEU A 138 15.16 1.57 -8.75
C LEU A 138 16.61 1.23 -8.40
N ALA A 139 16.87 0.00 -8.01
CA ALA A 139 18.20 -0.47 -7.64
C ALA A 139 19.18 -0.38 -8.81
N GLU A 140 18.74 -0.80 -10.01
CA GLU A 140 19.54 -0.74 -11.22
C GLU A 140 19.88 0.69 -11.63
N ASN A 141 18.93 1.61 -11.54
CA ASN A 141 19.17 3.01 -11.92
C ASN A 141 20.04 3.75 -10.90
N LEU A 142 19.91 3.47 -9.60
CA LEU A 142 20.84 3.98 -8.59
C LEU A 142 22.26 3.44 -8.83
N ALA A 143 22.41 2.16 -9.12
CA ALA A 143 23.70 1.55 -9.45
C ALA A 143 24.32 2.16 -10.72
N ARG A 144 23.53 2.42 -11.77
CA ARG A 144 24.01 3.12 -12.99
C ARG A 144 24.50 4.54 -12.71
N ARG A 145 24.03 5.18 -11.63
CA ARG A 145 24.50 6.50 -11.16
C ARG A 145 25.71 6.40 -10.22
N GLY A 146 26.36 5.22 -10.13
CA GLY A 146 27.58 4.99 -9.34
C GLY A 146 27.30 4.61 -7.86
N ALA A 147 26.06 4.45 -7.45
CA ALA A 147 25.75 4.08 -6.07
C ALA A 147 26.04 2.58 -5.79
N ARG A 148 26.56 2.32 -4.59
CA ARG A 148 26.55 0.97 -4.00
C ARG A 148 25.17 0.71 -3.41
N VAL A 149 24.38 -0.13 -4.04
CA VAL A 149 22.99 -0.42 -3.59
C VAL A 149 22.95 -1.64 -2.70
N VAL A 150 22.30 -1.51 -1.53
CA VAL A 150 22.08 -2.58 -0.56
C VAL A 150 20.57 -2.79 -0.39
N PRO A 151 19.95 -3.73 -1.11
CA PRO A 151 18.53 -4.02 -0.94
C PRO A 151 18.31 -4.84 0.32
N LEU A 152 17.33 -4.44 1.14
CA LEU A 152 16.83 -5.16 2.30
C LEU A 152 15.36 -5.51 2.06
N ALA A 153 15.08 -6.80 1.87
CA ALA A 153 13.74 -7.32 1.76
C ALA A 153 13.19 -7.59 3.17
N LEU A 154 12.34 -6.70 3.66
CA LEU A 154 11.90 -6.65 5.06
C LEU A 154 10.66 -7.50 5.33
N TYR A 155 9.92 -7.91 4.31
CA TYR A 155 8.71 -8.70 4.43
C TYR A 155 8.38 -9.44 3.12
N ARG A 156 7.64 -10.53 3.26
CA ARG A 156 6.98 -11.23 2.14
C ARG A 156 5.49 -10.93 2.15
N ARG A 157 4.87 -11.02 0.97
CA ARG A 157 3.42 -11.03 0.82
C ARG A 157 2.98 -12.47 0.72
N ARG A 158 2.06 -12.87 1.61
CA ARG A 158 1.41 -14.17 1.55
C ARG A 158 -0.05 -13.98 1.16
N LYS A 159 -0.50 -14.72 0.15
CA LYS A 159 -1.92 -14.75 -0.20
C LYS A 159 -2.71 -15.42 0.92
N LEU A 160 -3.87 -14.85 1.21
CA LEU A 160 -4.84 -15.40 2.15
C LEU A 160 -6.03 -15.95 1.36
N THR A 161 -6.63 -17.00 1.90
CA THR A 161 -7.91 -17.56 1.45
C THR A 161 -8.91 -17.44 2.59
N PRO A 162 -9.47 -16.24 2.84
CA PRO A 162 -10.44 -16.07 3.92
C PRO A 162 -11.73 -16.82 3.58
N ASP A 163 -12.49 -17.19 4.60
CA ASP A 163 -13.74 -17.93 4.46
C ASP A 163 -14.79 -17.09 3.70
N PRO A 164 -15.28 -17.55 2.52
CA PRO A 164 -16.31 -16.85 1.77
C PRO A 164 -17.65 -16.75 2.50
N SER A 165 -17.95 -17.66 3.43
CA SER A 165 -19.22 -17.65 4.18
C SER A 165 -19.36 -16.41 5.05
N ALA A 166 -18.27 -15.91 5.62
CA ALA A 166 -18.25 -14.68 6.40
C ALA A 166 -18.62 -13.45 5.53
N LEU A 167 -18.11 -13.39 4.29
CA LEU A 167 -18.46 -12.35 3.33
C LEU A 167 -19.93 -12.46 2.89
N GLN A 168 -20.43 -13.67 2.64
CA GLN A 168 -21.84 -13.91 2.30
C GLN A 168 -22.76 -13.43 3.40
N ALA A 169 -22.45 -13.76 4.65
CA ALA A 169 -23.24 -13.33 5.81
C ALA A 169 -23.27 -11.80 5.93
N ALA A 170 -22.12 -11.12 5.73
CA ALA A 170 -22.05 -9.67 5.77
C ALA A 170 -22.89 -9.02 4.65
N LEU A 171 -22.83 -9.55 3.42
CA LEU A 171 -23.61 -9.05 2.28
C LEU A 171 -25.12 -9.29 2.45
N ALA A 172 -25.52 -10.34 3.14
CA ALA A 172 -26.95 -10.61 3.41
C ALA A 172 -27.58 -9.58 4.36
N VAL A 173 -26.80 -8.98 5.26
CA VAL A 173 -27.25 -7.98 6.22
C VAL A 173 -27.17 -6.55 5.65
N HIS A 174 -26.28 -6.33 4.70
CA HIS A 174 -26.02 -5.02 4.11
C HIS A 174 -26.31 -5.05 2.59
N PRO A 175 -27.51 -4.59 2.16
CA PRO A 175 -27.89 -4.59 0.74
C PRO A 175 -27.07 -3.63 -0.12
N GLN A 176 -26.48 -2.61 0.50
CA GLN A 176 -25.56 -1.68 -0.14
C GLN A 176 -24.13 -2.04 0.25
N ALA A 177 -23.28 -2.33 -0.73
CA ALA A 177 -21.91 -2.73 -0.51
C ALA A 177 -20.94 -2.11 -1.53
N ALA A 178 -19.72 -1.85 -1.07
CA ALA A 178 -18.58 -1.49 -1.91
C ALA A 178 -17.33 -2.26 -1.46
N VAL A 179 -16.35 -2.39 -2.35
CA VAL A 179 -15.05 -3.01 -2.04
C VAL A 179 -13.90 -2.09 -2.42
N LEU A 180 -12.90 -1.99 -1.55
CA LEU A 180 -11.64 -1.30 -1.84
C LEU A 180 -10.60 -2.31 -2.33
N VAL A 181 -10.07 -2.09 -3.53
CA VAL A 181 -9.02 -2.90 -4.16
C VAL A 181 -7.82 -2.02 -4.45
N THR A 182 -6.70 -2.23 -3.76
CA THR A 182 -5.56 -1.31 -3.74
C THR A 182 -4.36 -1.73 -4.59
N SER A 183 -4.42 -2.89 -5.24
CA SER A 183 -3.40 -3.34 -6.19
C SER A 183 -3.97 -4.33 -7.20
N THR A 184 -3.28 -4.52 -8.32
CA THR A 184 -3.63 -5.56 -9.30
C THR A 184 -3.49 -6.97 -8.72
N GLU A 185 -2.55 -7.19 -7.80
CA GLU A 185 -2.38 -8.45 -7.07
C GLU A 185 -3.61 -8.74 -6.19
N ILE A 186 -4.13 -7.72 -5.50
CA ILE A 186 -5.37 -7.84 -4.71
C ILE A 186 -6.58 -8.06 -5.63
N ALA A 187 -6.65 -7.44 -6.81
CA ALA A 187 -7.73 -7.68 -7.76
C ALA A 187 -7.80 -9.17 -8.19
N GLU A 188 -6.65 -9.78 -8.47
CA GLU A 188 -6.57 -11.21 -8.77
C GLU A 188 -6.99 -12.08 -7.58
N ALA A 189 -6.47 -11.75 -6.39
CA ALA A 189 -6.80 -12.48 -5.17
C ALA A 189 -8.29 -12.34 -4.83
N TRP A 190 -8.90 -11.17 -5.08
CA TRP A 190 -10.33 -10.90 -4.92
C TRP A 190 -11.17 -11.79 -5.82
N ARG A 191 -10.86 -11.85 -7.11
CA ARG A 191 -11.53 -12.75 -8.06
C ARG A 191 -11.40 -14.23 -7.63
N GLN A 192 -10.20 -14.63 -7.23
CA GLN A 192 -9.92 -16.00 -6.81
C GLN A 192 -10.66 -16.38 -5.52
N ALA A 193 -10.64 -15.51 -4.50
CA ALA A 193 -11.27 -15.76 -3.21
C ALA A 193 -12.80 -15.75 -3.29
N ALA A 194 -13.38 -14.93 -4.18
CA ALA A 194 -14.82 -14.93 -4.46
C ALA A 194 -15.31 -16.25 -5.06
N GLY A 195 -14.46 -16.93 -5.83
CA GLY A 195 -14.87 -18.15 -6.56
C GLY A 195 -16.00 -17.90 -7.56
N ASP A 196 -16.43 -18.94 -8.27
CA ASP A 196 -17.45 -18.80 -9.30
C ASP A 196 -18.86 -18.60 -8.72
N ALA A 197 -19.08 -19.03 -7.49
CA ALA A 197 -20.39 -18.91 -6.85
C ALA A 197 -20.72 -17.49 -6.40
N LEU A 198 -19.75 -16.75 -5.84
CA LEU A 198 -19.97 -15.38 -5.35
C LEU A 198 -19.67 -14.31 -6.38
N TRP A 199 -18.78 -14.60 -7.31
CA TRP A 199 -18.29 -13.60 -8.26
C TRP A 199 -19.39 -12.86 -9.03
N PRO A 200 -20.45 -13.51 -9.55
CA PRO A 200 -21.52 -12.80 -10.25
C PRO A 200 -22.19 -11.68 -9.43
N SER A 201 -22.40 -11.93 -8.13
CA SER A 201 -22.97 -10.91 -7.23
C SER A 201 -21.98 -9.79 -6.93
N LEU A 202 -20.70 -10.13 -6.76
CA LEU A 202 -19.65 -9.17 -6.44
C LEU A 202 -19.27 -8.28 -7.62
N GLN A 203 -19.40 -8.73 -8.87
CA GLN A 203 -19.15 -7.90 -10.05
C GLN A 203 -20.05 -6.65 -10.12
N SER A 204 -21.22 -6.69 -9.51
CA SER A 204 -22.23 -5.62 -9.57
C SER A 204 -22.08 -4.56 -8.48
N ILE A 205 -21.35 -4.85 -7.37
CA ILE A 205 -21.12 -3.85 -6.32
C ILE A 205 -20.09 -2.79 -6.78
N MET A 206 -20.01 -1.67 -6.07
CA MET A 206 -19.02 -0.63 -6.36
C MET A 206 -17.60 -1.09 -5.96
N HIS A 207 -16.65 -0.99 -6.89
CA HIS A 207 -15.24 -1.21 -6.63
C HIS A 207 -14.49 0.13 -6.63
N ILE A 208 -13.80 0.43 -5.54
CA ILE A 208 -12.93 1.60 -5.42
C ILE A 208 -11.50 1.18 -5.72
N ALA A 209 -10.89 1.86 -6.69
CA ALA A 209 -9.53 1.61 -7.17
C ALA A 209 -8.69 2.89 -7.08
N PRO A 210 -7.66 2.99 -6.21
CA PRO A 210 -6.85 4.21 -6.05
C PRO A 210 -5.93 4.52 -7.24
N HIS A 211 -5.96 3.73 -8.31
CA HIS A 211 -5.12 3.94 -9.49
C HIS A 211 -5.80 3.39 -10.75
N PRO A 212 -5.71 4.08 -11.93
CA PRO A 212 -6.33 3.63 -13.19
C PRO A 212 -5.95 2.20 -13.59
N ARG A 213 -4.70 1.80 -13.45
CA ARG A 213 -4.24 0.43 -13.75
C ARG A 213 -4.97 -0.66 -12.96
N ILE A 214 -5.41 -0.34 -11.72
CA ILE A 214 -6.19 -1.27 -10.90
C ILE A 214 -7.61 -1.35 -11.44
N ALA A 215 -8.18 -0.20 -11.82
CA ALA A 215 -9.51 -0.12 -12.42
C ALA A 215 -9.57 -0.91 -13.74
N GLU A 216 -8.59 -0.74 -14.61
CA GLU A 216 -8.45 -1.50 -15.87
C GLU A 216 -8.40 -3.01 -15.60
N ARG A 217 -7.64 -3.43 -14.55
CA ARG A 217 -7.58 -4.85 -14.20
C ARG A 217 -8.91 -5.38 -13.68
N LEU A 218 -9.61 -4.63 -12.82
CA LEU A 218 -10.95 -5.01 -12.34
C LEU A 218 -11.95 -5.12 -13.49
N THR A 219 -11.94 -4.18 -14.42
CA THR A 219 -12.78 -4.22 -15.64
C THR A 219 -12.46 -5.45 -16.49
N ALA A 220 -11.19 -5.78 -16.68
CA ALA A 220 -10.77 -6.98 -17.40
C ALA A 220 -11.20 -8.29 -16.69
N LEU A 221 -11.40 -8.26 -15.38
CA LEU A 221 -11.97 -9.37 -14.60
C LEU A 221 -13.51 -9.41 -14.65
N GLY A 222 -14.16 -8.49 -15.36
CA GLY A 222 -15.62 -8.44 -15.53
C GLY A 222 -16.36 -7.60 -14.48
N VAL A 223 -15.66 -6.79 -13.69
CA VAL A 223 -16.32 -5.86 -12.75
C VAL A 223 -17.08 -4.78 -13.51
N MET A 224 -18.34 -4.58 -13.15
CA MET A 224 -19.26 -3.66 -13.87
C MET A 224 -19.19 -2.21 -13.37
N ARG A 225 -18.79 -1.99 -12.10
CA ARG A 225 -18.79 -0.67 -11.46
C ARG A 225 -17.46 -0.42 -10.78
N VAL A 226 -16.62 0.41 -11.42
CA VAL A 226 -15.32 0.80 -10.87
C VAL A 226 -15.22 2.32 -10.81
N LYS A 227 -14.86 2.85 -9.64
CA LYS A 227 -14.54 4.26 -9.44
C LYS A 227 -13.06 4.41 -9.11
N THR A 228 -12.34 5.14 -9.95
CA THR A 228 -10.96 5.50 -9.67
C THR A 228 -10.91 6.71 -8.74
N THR A 229 -10.07 6.62 -7.70
CA THR A 229 -9.84 7.71 -6.74
C THR A 229 -8.37 8.14 -6.77
N GLY A 230 -8.06 9.20 -6.03
CA GLY A 230 -6.67 9.48 -5.66
C GLY A 230 -6.12 8.49 -4.62
N ALA A 231 -4.83 8.61 -4.35
CA ALA A 231 -4.21 7.87 -3.25
C ALA A 231 -4.61 8.46 -1.89
N GLY A 232 -4.72 7.59 -0.88
CA GLY A 232 -5.05 7.97 0.49
C GLY A 232 -6.47 7.56 0.91
N ASP A 233 -6.64 7.43 2.24
CA ASP A 233 -7.89 6.93 2.81
C ASP A 233 -9.01 7.98 2.72
N ASP A 234 -8.70 9.27 2.81
CA ASP A 234 -9.66 10.37 2.66
C ASP A 234 -10.33 10.34 1.28
N ALA A 235 -9.53 10.19 0.21
CA ALA A 235 -10.06 10.11 -1.15
C ALA A 235 -10.97 8.88 -1.36
N VAL A 236 -10.71 7.79 -0.66
CA VAL A 236 -11.56 6.59 -0.66
C VAL A 236 -12.89 6.88 0.05
N ILE A 237 -12.84 7.51 1.23
CA ILE A 237 -14.04 7.86 2.02
C ILE A 237 -14.91 8.86 1.26
N ASP A 238 -14.33 9.89 0.67
CA ASP A 238 -15.05 10.88 -0.14
C ASP A 238 -15.76 10.21 -1.33
N ALA A 239 -15.07 9.31 -2.02
CA ALA A 239 -15.62 8.59 -3.15
C ALA A 239 -16.78 7.65 -2.76
N LEU A 240 -16.70 6.99 -1.60
CA LEU A 240 -17.75 6.16 -1.05
C LEU A 240 -18.95 7.00 -0.62
N THR A 241 -18.71 8.11 0.05
CA THR A 241 -19.75 9.04 0.49
C THR A 241 -20.52 9.60 -0.70
N ASP A 242 -19.82 10.09 -1.73
CA ASP A 242 -20.41 10.57 -2.97
C ASP A 242 -21.23 9.49 -3.70
N TRP A 243 -20.71 8.24 -3.70
CA TRP A 243 -21.42 7.13 -4.33
C TRP A 243 -22.72 6.78 -3.62
N PHE A 244 -22.70 6.58 -2.31
CA PHE A 244 -23.89 6.14 -1.57
C PHE A 244 -24.94 7.24 -1.42
N LEU A 245 -24.54 8.53 -1.29
CA LEU A 245 -25.49 9.66 -1.28
C LEU A 245 -26.25 9.84 -2.60
N ARG A 246 -25.73 9.38 -3.73
CA ARG A 246 -26.39 9.49 -5.05
C ARG A 246 -27.26 8.30 -5.41
N HIS A 247 -27.19 7.22 -4.64
CA HIS A 247 -27.84 5.95 -4.96
C HIS A 247 -28.71 5.43 -3.78
N ASP A 248 -29.04 6.32 -2.83
CA ASP A 248 -30.08 6.13 -1.81
C ASP A 248 -31.49 6.27 -2.36
#